data_0642eadd6343ac622cbaaba3df36b5c4
#
_entry.id   0642eadd6343ac622cbaaba3df36b5c4
#
_cell.length_a   1.000
_cell.length_b   1.000
_cell.length_c   1.000
_cell.angle_alpha   90.00
_cell.angle_beta   90.00
_cell.angle_gamma   90.00
#
_symmetry.space_group_name_H-M   'P 1'
#
loop_
_entity.id
_entity.type
_entity.pdbx_description
1 polymer ?
#
loop_
_entity_poly.entity_id
_entity_poly.type
_entity_poly.pdbx_seq_one_letter_code
_entity_poly.pdbx_strand_id
1 'polypeptide(L)'
;MVNDSFLVTGGSRLSGEVAVSGAKNSVLKLMAAALLAEGTTVLDNCPRIQDVPLMIEVLRGLGCEVLWEETLGRMTITTPASPSSEANFDAVRQFRASVCVLGPLVARTGKAIVALPGGDAIGSRPLLSLIHI
;
A
#
# COMPACT_ATOMS: atom_id res chain seq x y z
N MET A 1 22.36 15.10 13.93
CA MET A 1 21.77 14.47 12.70
C MET A 1 22.94 14.14 11.80
N VAL A 2 23.14 12.87 11.47
CA VAL A 2 24.14 12.45 10.47
C VAL A 2 23.53 12.82 9.11
N ASN A 3 24.19 13.73 8.39
CA ASN A 3 23.80 14.06 7.03
C ASN A 3 24.34 12.95 6.13
N ASP A 4 23.49 12.00 5.76
CA ASP A 4 23.81 11.01 4.73
C ASP A 4 23.91 11.73 3.38
N SER A 5 24.96 11.42 2.63
CA SER A 5 25.18 12.00 1.31
C SER A 5 25.54 10.92 0.30
N PHE A 6 25.16 11.14 -0.95
CA PHE A 6 25.57 10.30 -2.07
C PHE A 6 26.67 10.98 -2.86
N LEU A 7 27.80 10.28 -3.05
CA LEU A 7 28.83 10.69 -4.00
C LEU A 7 28.64 9.92 -5.29
N VAL A 8 28.28 10.62 -6.37
CA VAL A 8 28.03 10.01 -7.67
C VAL A 8 29.12 10.40 -8.65
N THR A 9 29.85 9.40 -9.17
CA THR A 9 30.84 9.58 -10.22
C THR A 9 30.26 9.01 -11.51
N GLY A 10 30.09 9.87 -12.51
CA GLY A 10 29.56 9.48 -13.82
C GLY A 10 30.63 8.90 -14.75
N GLY A 11 30.22 8.53 -15.97
CA GLY A 11 31.11 8.09 -17.04
C GLY A 11 31.32 6.57 -17.16
N SER A 12 30.75 5.77 -16.24
CA SER A 12 30.84 4.30 -16.33
C SER A 12 29.97 3.75 -17.46
N ARG A 13 30.52 2.85 -18.28
CA ARG A 13 29.72 2.05 -19.24
C ARG A 13 28.94 1.00 -18.46
N LEU A 14 27.62 1.00 -18.64
CA LEU A 14 26.73 -0.02 -18.07
C LEU A 14 26.50 -1.12 -19.11
N SER A 15 26.69 -2.39 -18.71
CA SER A 15 26.42 -3.57 -19.52
C SER A 15 25.98 -4.70 -18.59
N GLY A 16 24.92 -5.41 -18.94
CA GLY A 16 24.36 -6.50 -18.15
C GLY A 16 22.84 -6.48 -18.11
N GLU A 17 22.28 -7.40 -17.34
CA GLU A 17 20.84 -7.54 -17.12
C GLU A 17 20.52 -7.29 -15.65
N VAL A 18 19.41 -6.61 -15.40
CA VAL A 18 18.89 -6.33 -14.06
C VAL A 18 17.44 -6.78 -13.97
N ALA A 19 17.13 -7.66 -13.04
CA ALA A 19 15.76 -8.01 -12.73
C ALA A 19 15.06 -6.82 -12.04
N VAL A 20 13.97 -6.34 -12.62
CA VAL A 20 13.21 -5.22 -12.06
C VAL A 20 12.34 -5.72 -10.91
N SER A 21 12.50 -5.13 -9.72
CA SER A 21 11.61 -5.37 -8.58
C SER A 21 10.26 -4.69 -8.78
N GLY A 22 9.25 -5.17 -8.05
CA GLY A 22 7.94 -4.54 -8.04
C GLY A 22 8.00 -3.08 -7.53
N ALA A 23 7.10 -2.24 -8.03
CA ALA A 23 7.08 -0.82 -7.71
C ALA A 23 6.30 -0.54 -6.41
N LYS A 24 6.83 0.37 -5.57
CA LYS A 24 6.18 0.84 -4.34
C LYS A 24 4.73 1.25 -4.57
N ASN A 25 4.51 2.13 -5.53
CA ASN A 25 3.18 2.69 -5.78
C ASN A 25 2.19 1.69 -6.39
N SER A 26 2.68 0.64 -7.03
CA SER A 26 1.83 -0.43 -7.56
C SER A 26 1.39 -1.38 -6.47
N VAL A 27 2.32 -1.91 -5.66
CA VAL A 27 1.99 -2.91 -4.64
C VAL A 27 0.94 -2.40 -3.66
N LEU A 28 1.04 -1.18 -3.18
CA LEU A 28 0.10 -0.61 -2.20
C LEU A 28 -1.32 -0.46 -2.79
N LYS A 29 -1.44 -0.14 -4.08
CA LYS A 29 -2.73 -0.06 -4.77
C LYS A 29 -3.31 -1.43 -5.06
N LEU A 30 -2.47 -2.42 -5.42
CA LEU A 30 -2.90 -3.81 -5.61
C LEU A 30 -3.37 -4.43 -4.29
N MET A 31 -2.69 -4.14 -3.19
CA MET A 31 -3.12 -4.52 -1.85
C MET A 31 -4.49 -3.94 -1.50
N ALA A 32 -4.72 -2.65 -1.79
CA ALA A 32 -6.04 -2.03 -1.61
C ALA A 32 -7.09 -2.64 -2.54
N ALA A 33 -6.73 -2.94 -3.80
CA ALA A 33 -7.63 -3.54 -4.78
C ALA A 33 -8.09 -4.96 -4.38
N ALA A 34 -7.30 -5.69 -3.59
CA ALA A 34 -7.72 -6.99 -3.05
C ALA A 34 -9.02 -6.91 -2.23
N LEU A 35 -9.34 -5.74 -1.65
CA LEU A 35 -10.60 -5.52 -0.93
C LEU A 35 -11.83 -5.53 -1.84
N LEU A 36 -11.69 -5.38 -3.17
CA LEU A 36 -12.83 -5.30 -4.09
C LEU A 36 -13.59 -6.61 -4.26
N ALA A 37 -12.98 -7.74 -3.95
CA ALA A 37 -13.61 -9.05 -4.04
C ALA A 37 -13.38 -9.86 -2.76
N GLU A 38 -14.35 -10.71 -2.41
CA GLU A 38 -14.19 -11.76 -1.42
C GLU A 38 -13.24 -12.84 -1.95
N GLY A 39 -12.46 -13.45 -1.05
CA GLY A 39 -11.59 -14.56 -1.37
C GLY A 39 -10.11 -14.19 -1.36
N THR A 40 -9.30 -15.01 -2.01
CA THR A 40 -7.84 -14.92 -1.91
C THR A 40 -7.23 -14.27 -3.14
N THR A 41 -6.42 -13.23 -2.91
CA THR A 41 -5.59 -12.55 -3.90
C THR A 41 -4.13 -12.85 -3.62
N VAL A 42 -3.37 -13.26 -4.64
CA VAL A 42 -1.92 -13.48 -4.54
C VAL A 42 -1.20 -12.41 -5.35
N LEU A 43 -0.26 -11.74 -4.71
CA LEU A 43 0.62 -10.75 -5.34
C LEU A 43 2.05 -11.27 -5.31
N ASP A 44 2.67 -11.36 -6.48
CA ASP A 44 4.07 -11.73 -6.62
C ASP A 44 4.96 -10.51 -6.90
N ASN A 45 6.26 -10.65 -6.74
CA ASN A 45 7.25 -9.61 -6.94
C ASN A 45 6.98 -8.33 -6.10
N CYS A 46 6.47 -8.52 -4.88
CA CYS A 46 6.24 -7.41 -3.95
C CYS A 46 7.58 -6.89 -3.42
N PRO A 47 7.83 -5.57 -3.47
CA PRO A 47 9.09 -5.00 -3.00
C PRO A 47 9.15 -4.96 -1.47
N ARG A 48 10.37 -5.11 -0.91
CA ARG A 48 10.64 -4.98 0.53
C ARG A 48 10.81 -3.52 0.89
N ILE A 49 9.72 -2.86 1.22
CA ILE A 49 9.67 -1.45 1.60
C ILE A 49 8.84 -1.27 2.87
N GLN A 50 9.12 -0.23 3.65
CA GLN A 50 8.46 0.02 4.94
C GLN A 50 6.94 0.24 4.84
N ASP A 51 6.45 0.73 3.72
CA ASP A 51 5.02 0.96 3.54
C ASP A 51 4.21 -0.35 3.42
N VAL A 52 4.86 -1.46 3.02
CA VAL A 52 4.17 -2.77 2.89
C VAL A 52 3.69 -3.31 4.23
N PRO A 53 4.53 -3.41 5.28
CA PRO A 53 4.06 -3.78 6.62
C PRO A 53 2.94 -2.87 7.14
N LEU A 54 3.03 -1.56 6.94
CA LEU A 54 1.99 -0.62 7.35
C LEU A 54 0.65 -0.88 6.63
N MET A 55 0.70 -1.18 5.34
CA MET A 55 -0.52 -1.52 4.59
C MET A 55 -1.10 -2.87 5.00
N ILE A 56 -0.25 -3.84 5.39
CA ILE A 56 -0.69 -5.11 5.97
C ILE A 56 -1.49 -4.87 7.26
N GLU A 57 -1.03 -3.97 8.14
CA GLU A 57 -1.75 -3.61 9.36
C GLU A 57 -3.12 -3.00 9.06
N VAL A 58 -3.20 -2.11 8.06
CA VAL A 58 -4.47 -1.54 7.61
C VAL A 58 -5.42 -2.63 7.13
N LEU A 59 -4.97 -3.56 6.27
CA LEU A 59 -5.80 -4.65 5.75
C LEU A 59 -6.27 -5.61 6.84
N ARG A 60 -5.38 -5.96 7.79
CA ARG A 60 -5.74 -6.79 8.95
C ARG A 60 -6.79 -6.10 9.84
N GLY A 61 -6.65 -4.79 10.05
CA GLY A 61 -7.65 -3.99 10.76
C GLY A 61 -9.03 -3.97 10.08
N LEU A 62 -9.07 -4.17 8.75
CA LEU A 62 -10.30 -4.31 7.97
C LEU A 62 -10.86 -5.74 7.96
N GLY A 63 -10.20 -6.69 8.62
CA GLY A 63 -10.62 -8.08 8.74
C GLY A 63 -9.99 -9.02 7.71
N CYS A 64 -9.03 -8.57 6.91
CA CYS A 64 -8.29 -9.45 6.01
C CYS A 64 -7.26 -10.30 6.75
N GLU A 65 -7.06 -11.54 6.28
CA GLU A 65 -5.88 -12.33 6.61
C GLU A 65 -4.79 -12.04 5.60
N VAL A 66 -3.58 -11.72 6.07
CA VAL A 66 -2.45 -11.42 5.18
C VAL A 66 -1.24 -12.25 5.58
N LEU A 67 -0.78 -13.08 4.65
CA LEU A 67 0.49 -13.80 4.74
C LEU A 67 1.51 -13.09 3.86
N TRP A 68 2.62 -12.66 4.45
CA TRP A 68 3.72 -12.01 3.76
C TRP A 68 4.98 -12.87 3.81
N GLU A 69 5.34 -13.45 2.68
CA GLU A 69 6.56 -14.24 2.47
C GLU A 69 7.64 -13.32 1.89
N GLU A 70 8.22 -12.51 2.77
CA GLU A 70 9.12 -11.42 2.40
C GLU A 70 10.31 -11.88 1.55
N THR A 71 10.88 -13.05 1.86
CA THR A 71 12.02 -13.61 1.11
C THR A 71 11.67 -13.95 -0.33
N LEU A 72 10.43 -14.37 -0.57
CA LEU A 72 9.92 -14.72 -1.90
C LEU A 72 9.30 -13.50 -2.62
N GLY A 73 9.10 -12.39 -1.92
CA GLY A 73 8.34 -11.25 -2.43
C GLY A 73 6.90 -11.60 -2.78
N ARG A 74 6.31 -12.59 -2.07
CA ARG A 74 4.94 -13.05 -2.30
C ARG A 74 4.04 -12.68 -1.15
N MET A 75 2.87 -12.14 -1.47
CA MET A 75 1.85 -11.79 -0.50
C MET A 75 0.52 -12.47 -0.87
N THR A 76 -0.08 -13.12 0.11
CA THR A 76 -1.41 -13.72 0.00
C THR A 76 -2.37 -12.95 0.91
N ILE A 77 -3.44 -12.39 0.33
CA ILE A 77 -4.45 -11.58 1.02
C ILE A 77 -5.77 -12.31 0.89
N THR A 78 -6.37 -12.71 2.01
CA THR A 78 -7.72 -13.28 2.05
C THR A 78 -8.68 -12.25 2.60
N THR A 79 -9.58 -11.78 1.75
CA THR A 79 -10.58 -10.75 2.06
C THR A 79 -11.89 -11.41 2.46
N PRO A 80 -12.48 -11.04 3.62
CA PRO A 80 -13.74 -11.62 4.07
C PRO A 80 -14.93 -11.15 3.24
N ALA A 81 -16.05 -11.87 3.33
CA ALA A 81 -17.33 -11.50 2.71
C ALA A 81 -17.77 -10.09 3.14
N SER A 82 -17.54 -9.74 4.38
CA SER A 82 -17.93 -8.45 4.98
C SER A 82 -16.72 -7.81 5.68
N PRO A 83 -15.88 -7.06 4.97
CA PRO A 83 -14.79 -6.31 5.57
C PRO A 83 -15.33 -5.18 6.45
N SER A 84 -14.56 -4.76 7.46
CA SER A 84 -14.88 -3.57 8.24
C SER A 84 -14.98 -2.34 7.34
N SER A 85 -15.96 -1.47 7.59
CA SER A 85 -16.09 -0.17 6.90
C SER A 85 -15.23 0.93 7.53
N GLU A 86 -14.56 0.64 8.65
CA GLU A 86 -13.74 1.60 9.39
C GLU A 86 -12.29 1.12 9.45
N ALA A 87 -11.39 1.90 8.87
CA ALA A 87 -9.96 1.65 8.91
C ALA A 87 -9.35 2.18 10.20
N ASN A 88 -8.41 1.42 10.79
CA ASN A 88 -7.70 1.81 12.00
C ASN A 88 -7.03 3.17 11.82
N PHE A 89 -7.39 4.12 12.68
CA PHE A 89 -6.95 5.51 12.61
C PHE A 89 -5.43 5.67 12.68
N ASP A 90 -4.79 4.96 13.60
CA ASP A 90 -3.34 5.09 13.82
C ASP A 90 -2.52 4.50 12.67
N ALA A 91 -2.93 3.36 12.13
CA ALA A 91 -2.29 2.75 10.97
C ALA A 91 -2.43 3.63 9.72
N VAL A 92 -3.62 4.20 9.48
CA VAL A 92 -3.88 5.07 8.32
C VAL A 92 -3.05 6.34 8.36
N ARG A 93 -2.83 6.95 9.51
CA ARG A 93 -2.07 8.21 9.64
C ARG A 93 -0.57 8.07 9.37
N GLN A 94 -0.03 6.87 9.41
CA GLN A 94 1.42 6.65 9.28
C GLN A 94 1.93 6.84 7.85
N PHE A 95 1.08 6.65 6.84
CA PHE A 95 1.50 6.77 5.44
C PHE A 95 0.34 7.15 4.51
N ARG A 96 0.66 7.85 3.42
CA ARG A 96 -0.37 8.44 2.55
C ARG A 96 -1.16 7.42 1.74
N ALA A 97 -0.53 6.33 1.29
CA ALA A 97 -1.19 5.35 0.42
C ALA A 97 -2.34 4.60 1.11
N SER A 98 -2.44 4.67 2.44
CA SER A 98 -3.56 4.12 3.21
C SER A 98 -4.94 4.61 2.73
N VAL A 99 -5.02 5.82 2.18
CA VAL A 99 -6.26 6.36 1.62
C VAL A 99 -6.81 5.54 0.44
N CYS A 100 -5.97 4.75 -0.22
CA CYS A 100 -6.39 3.91 -1.35
C CYS A 100 -7.44 2.87 -0.97
N VAL A 101 -7.61 2.52 0.31
CA VAL A 101 -8.66 1.60 0.77
C VAL A 101 -10.06 2.22 0.72
N LEU A 102 -10.17 3.56 0.65
CA LEU A 102 -11.45 4.28 0.67
C LEU A 102 -12.38 3.82 -0.45
N GLY A 103 -11.90 3.81 -1.70
CA GLY A 103 -12.68 3.40 -2.86
C GLY A 103 -13.20 1.96 -2.77
N PRO A 104 -12.33 0.96 -2.58
CA PRO A 104 -12.75 -0.42 -2.38
C PRO A 104 -13.73 -0.62 -1.22
N LEU A 105 -13.52 0.04 -0.09
CA LEU A 105 -14.45 -0.07 1.04
C LEU A 105 -15.83 0.47 0.70
N VAL A 106 -15.92 1.66 0.10
CA VAL A 106 -17.22 2.22 -0.33
C VAL A 106 -17.91 1.29 -1.32
N ALA A 107 -17.17 0.73 -2.29
CA ALA A 107 -17.72 -0.19 -3.27
C ALA A 107 -18.27 -1.48 -2.65
N ARG A 108 -17.61 -2.00 -1.61
CA ARG A 108 -17.99 -3.27 -0.96
C ARG A 108 -19.06 -3.10 0.12
N THR A 109 -19.00 -2.04 0.90
CA THR A 109 -19.81 -1.88 2.12
C THR A 109 -20.83 -0.74 2.03
N GLY A 110 -20.79 0.06 0.96
CA GLY A 110 -21.62 1.25 0.80
C GLY A 110 -21.21 2.43 1.71
N LYS A 111 -20.24 2.21 2.60
CA LYS A 111 -19.74 3.20 3.57
C LYS A 111 -18.26 2.98 3.83
N ALA A 112 -17.49 4.04 4.05
CA ALA A 112 -16.13 3.94 4.55
C ALA A 112 -15.81 5.11 5.50
N ILE A 113 -15.09 4.77 6.58
CA ILE A 113 -14.53 5.74 7.52
C ILE A 113 -13.02 5.53 7.49
N VAL A 114 -12.30 6.49 6.91
CA VAL A 114 -10.85 6.45 6.77
C VAL A 114 -10.29 7.77 7.26
N ALA A 115 -9.32 7.73 8.17
CA ALA A 115 -8.67 8.93 8.66
C ALA A 115 -7.97 9.70 7.53
N LEU A 116 -7.79 11.00 7.71
CA LEU A 116 -6.92 11.76 6.81
C LEU A 116 -5.51 11.19 6.87
N PRO A 117 -4.94 10.80 5.73
CA PRO A 117 -3.64 10.16 5.70
C PRO A 117 -2.54 11.12 6.13
N GLY A 118 -1.55 10.59 6.85
CA GLY A 118 -0.30 11.26 7.14
C GLY A 118 0.67 11.17 5.96
N GLY A 119 1.97 11.26 6.25
CA GLY A 119 3.07 11.15 5.30
C GLY A 119 3.86 12.44 5.13
N ASP A 120 4.76 12.47 4.15
CA ASP A 120 5.69 13.58 3.93
C ASP A 120 4.99 14.92 3.68
N ALA A 121 5.49 15.97 4.29
CA ALA A 121 5.00 17.34 4.14
C ALA A 121 5.44 17.96 2.80
N ILE A 122 5.00 17.40 1.67
CA ILE A 122 5.35 17.85 0.31
C ILE A 122 4.31 18.84 -0.25
N GLY A 123 3.57 19.53 0.61
CA GLY A 123 2.48 20.45 0.22
C GLY A 123 1.10 19.78 0.17
N SER A 124 0.08 20.59 -0.17
CA SER A 124 -1.30 20.11 -0.24
C SER A 124 -1.48 19.15 -1.41
N ARG A 125 -1.96 17.96 -1.13
CA ARG A 125 -2.37 16.96 -2.14
C ARG A 125 -3.84 16.67 -1.95
N PRO A 126 -4.73 17.38 -2.67
CA PRO A 126 -6.17 17.23 -2.50
C PRO A 126 -6.62 15.80 -2.82
N LEU A 127 -7.54 15.29 -2.02
CA LEU A 127 -8.20 13.99 -2.24
C LEU A 127 -9.49 14.15 -3.05
N LEU A 128 -9.77 15.34 -3.56
CA LEU A 128 -11.03 15.69 -4.23
C LEU A 128 -11.36 14.79 -5.42
N SER A 129 -10.35 14.30 -6.15
CA SER A 129 -10.58 13.37 -7.25
C SER A 129 -11.15 12.02 -6.80
N LEU A 130 -10.94 11.61 -5.54
CA LEU A 130 -11.55 10.42 -4.96
C LEU A 130 -12.97 10.69 -4.45
N ILE A 131 -13.30 11.92 -4.12
CA ILE A 131 -14.61 12.31 -3.61
C ILE A 131 -15.61 12.50 -4.75
N HIS A 132 -15.14 12.85 -5.95
CA HIS A 132 -16.00 13.10 -7.12
C HIS A 132 -16.24 11.86 -8.00
N ILE A 133 -15.72 10.72 -7.61
CA ILE A 133 -16.03 9.44 -8.26
C ILE A 133 -17.25 8.80 -7.59
#